data_2557078e2a60fe60c59b24a9a0bd2849
#
_entry.id   2557078e2a60fe60c59b24a9a0bd2849
#
_cell.length_a   1.000
_cell.length_b   1.000
_cell.length_c   1.000
_cell.angle_alpha   90.00
_cell.angle_beta   90.00
_cell.angle_gamma   90.00
#
_symmetry.space_group_name_H-M   'P 1'
#
loop_
_entity.id
_entity.type
_entity.pdbx_description
1 polymer ?
#
loop_
_entity_poly.entity_id
_entity_poly.type
_entity_poly.pdbx_seq_one_letter_code
_entity_poly.pdbx_strand_id
1 'polypeptide(L)'
;TGVSTQRSFFSTHVSPFVQKGKRLFVIISDALRYETMKELEQRIAQENRMETTMKPAMLCVQPSYTQLGMAALLPHRVLSYEKESAEVFADGVSTQGTANRTKILQTAVPKSTAIKAEEFLTVCNKEWVKDYDLVYIYSNTIDKVGDALATETQVFKATEDEMDKIVRIVKAIRDANGYNILITSDHGYIYQNETLDETDFTDFKAQGGTCYIENRRFVIGTGLWDGNGAKTWKSEDVGLKAGVDIQICKGINRIRKQGSGTRFVHGGSMPQEVAVPVLHINVKKKTDVKSVDVDILGKQSRITQMNQSVKFYQTEEATDKVKGMTLRLGFYTTDGEIISDSATLTFDSTSADSRQREQKHTFKFKNVISKLNGQTVILRMERQVDNTTQFALYREEEYKVSVMFEAEW
;
A
#
# COMPACT_ATOMS: atom_id res chain seq x y z
N THR A 1 30.03 -5.29 0.64
CA THR A 1 29.44 -4.25 -0.24
C THR A 1 28.53 -3.25 0.48
N GLY A 2 28.17 -3.45 1.76
CA GLY A 2 27.27 -2.55 2.52
C GLY A 2 25.79 -2.61 2.12
N VAL A 3 25.42 -3.42 1.11
CA VAL A 3 24.03 -3.62 0.70
C VAL A 3 23.44 -4.81 1.44
N SER A 4 22.27 -4.62 2.05
CA SER A 4 21.54 -5.68 2.73
C SER A 4 21.08 -6.73 1.71
N THR A 5 21.11 -8.01 2.08
CA THR A 5 20.62 -9.10 1.25
C THR A 5 19.37 -9.71 1.86
N GLN A 6 18.53 -10.29 1.03
CA GLN A 6 17.29 -10.95 1.44
C GLN A 6 17.51 -12.06 2.49
N ARG A 7 18.67 -12.71 2.49
CA ARG A 7 19.06 -13.73 3.48
C ARG A 7 19.13 -13.19 4.91
N SER A 8 19.41 -11.90 5.07
CA SER A 8 19.42 -11.24 6.38
C SER A 8 18.05 -10.66 6.79
N PHE A 9 16.99 -10.86 5.99
CA PHE A 9 15.68 -10.25 6.25
C PHE A 9 15.16 -10.55 7.65
N PHE A 10 15.15 -11.82 8.06
CA PHE A 10 14.63 -12.20 9.37
C PHE A 10 15.44 -11.55 10.50
N SER A 11 16.76 -11.63 10.45
CA SER A 11 17.63 -11.05 11.49
C SER A 11 17.60 -9.54 11.55
N THR A 12 17.48 -8.87 10.38
CA THR A 12 17.56 -7.41 10.28
C THR A 12 16.21 -6.74 10.52
N HIS A 13 15.11 -7.31 10.00
CA HIS A 13 13.81 -6.66 9.98
C HIS A 13 12.78 -7.29 10.92
N VAL A 14 12.85 -8.60 11.20
CA VAL A 14 11.87 -9.33 12.02
C VAL A 14 12.34 -9.45 13.48
N SER A 15 13.55 -9.97 13.70
CA SER A 15 14.11 -10.20 15.04
C SER A 15 14.02 -9.01 16.00
N PRO A 16 14.25 -7.75 15.56
CA PRO A 16 14.17 -6.61 16.47
C PRO A 16 12.76 -6.37 17.07
N PHE A 17 11.70 -6.79 16.38
CA PHE A 17 10.33 -6.72 16.91
C PHE A 17 10.08 -7.85 17.92
N VAL A 18 10.45 -9.07 17.55
CA VAL A 18 10.30 -10.26 18.39
C VAL A 18 11.05 -10.10 19.73
N GLN A 19 12.31 -9.65 19.69
CA GLN A 19 13.13 -9.41 20.88
C GLN A 19 12.54 -8.35 21.83
N LYS A 20 11.77 -7.41 21.29
CA LYS A 20 11.07 -6.38 22.07
C LYS A 20 9.66 -6.82 22.51
N GLY A 21 9.28 -8.08 22.30
CA GLY A 21 7.94 -8.58 22.58
C GLY A 21 6.82 -7.91 21.80
N LYS A 22 7.13 -7.38 20.60
CA LYS A 22 6.17 -6.69 19.74
C LYS A 22 5.63 -7.65 18.70
N ARG A 23 4.30 -7.76 18.62
CA ARG A 23 3.64 -8.50 17.54
C ARG A 23 3.97 -7.89 16.19
N LEU A 24 4.23 -8.76 15.21
CA LEU A 24 4.60 -8.37 13.85
C LEU A 24 3.82 -9.18 12.81
N PHE A 25 3.34 -8.50 11.78
CA PHE A 25 2.78 -9.09 10.57
C PHE A 25 3.74 -8.83 9.42
N VAL A 26 4.05 -9.87 8.65
CA VAL A 26 4.92 -9.78 7.46
C VAL A 26 4.09 -10.20 6.26
N ILE A 27 3.81 -9.27 5.36
CA ILE A 27 3.12 -9.51 4.09
C ILE A 27 4.20 -9.72 3.03
N ILE A 28 4.16 -10.88 2.37
CA ILE A 28 5.07 -11.23 1.29
C ILE A 28 4.23 -11.38 0.02
N SER A 29 4.43 -10.45 -0.91
CA SER A 29 3.76 -10.47 -2.21
C SER A 29 4.74 -10.98 -3.27
N ASP A 30 4.37 -12.08 -3.91
CA ASP A 30 5.15 -12.73 -4.95
C ASP A 30 5.30 -11.83 -6.17
N ALA A 31 6.54 -11.61 -6.58
CA ALA A 31 6.93 -10.75 -7.70
C ALA A 31 6.58 -9.25 -7.53
N LEU A 32 6.42 -8.72 -6.30
CA LEU A 32 6.14 -7.29 -6.10
C LEU A 32 7.40 -6.44 -6.32
N ARG A 33 7.41 -5.65 -7.39
CA ARG A 33 8.54 -4.80 -7.78
C ARG A 33 8.74 -3.61 -6.85
N TYR A 34 9.98 -3.10 -6.83
CA TYR A 34 10.34 -1.97 -5.97
C TYR A 34 9.53 -0.69 -6.25
N GLU A 35 9.32 -0.35 -7.52
CA GLU A 35 8.53 0.82 -7.91
C GLU A 35 7.05 0.69 -7.55
N THR A 36 6.49 -0.52 -7.66
CA THR A 36 5.11 -0.81 -7.22
C THR A 36 4.96 -0.60 -5.70
N MET A 37 5.98 -1.00 -4.92
CA MET A 37 5.97 -0.74 -3.48
C MET A 37 6.01 0.75 -3.16
N LYS A 38 6.69 1.57 -3.96
CA LYS A 38 6.70 3.02 -3.77
C LYS A 38 5.31 3.64 -3.98
N GLU A 39 4.56 3.14 -4.94
CA GLU A 39 3.18 3.56 -5.14
C GLU A 39 2.27 3.06 -4.01
N LEU A 40 2.42 1.79 -3.62
CA LEU A 40 1.68 1.20 -2.50
C LEU A 40 1.94 1.95 -1.18
N GLU A 41 3.20 2.40 -0.93
CA GLU A 41 3.53 3.23 0.22
C GLU A 41 2.66 4.49 0.26
N GLN A 42 2.53 5.20 -0.87
CA GLN A 42 1.72 6.41 -0.96
C GLN A 42 0.23 6.11 -0.69
N ARG A 43 -0.31 5.04 -1.27
CA ARG A 43 -1.71 4.61 -1.02
C ARG A 43 -1.96 4.32 0.46
N ILE A 44 -1.04 3.59 1.12
CA ILE A 44 -1.17 3.25 2.54
C ILE A 44 -0.99 4.47 3.44
N ALA A 45 -0.08 5.39 3.09
CA ALA A 45 0.16 6.60 3.87
C ALA A 45 -1.08 7.52 3.98
N GLN A 46 -1.98 7.46 3.01
CA GLN A 46 -3.25 8.19 3.01
C GLN A 46 -4.30 7.60 3.96
N GLU A 47 -4.12 6.34 4.36
CA GLU A 47 -5.06 5.65 5.22
C GLU A 47 -4.97 6.14 6.68
N ASN A 48 -6.12 6.15 7.36
CA ASN A 48 -6.19 6.55 8.77
C ASN A 48 -5.30 5.67 9.65
N ARG A 49 -4.51 6.30 10.53
CA ARG A 49 -3.61 5.69 11.51
C ARG A 49 -2.38 4.98 10.92
N MET A 50 -2.09 5.16 9.63
CA MET A 50 -0.94 4.54 8.99
C MET A 50 0.24 5.51 8.91
N GLU A 51 1.39 5.07 9.39
CA GLU A 51 2.67 5.73 9.25
C GLU A 51 3.64 4.78 8.54
N THR A 52 4.11 5.19 7.38
CA THR A 52 4.93 4.35 6.49
C THR A 52 6.40 4.76 6.53
N THR A 53 7.28 3.81 6.35
CA THR A 53 8.72 4.04 6.23
C THR A 53 9.33 3.02 5.28
N MET A 54 9.73 3.47 4.09
CA MET A 54 10.55 2.64 3.19
C MET A 54 11.92 2.43 3.80
N LYS A 55 12.34 1.17 3.87
CA LYS A 55 13.71 0.79 4.22
C LYS A 55 14.57 0.73 2.95
N PRO A 56 15.91 0.77 3.07
CA PRO A 56 16.77 0.48 1.92
C PRO A 56 16.38 -0.85 1.27
N ALA A 57 16.43 -0.89 -0.06
CA ALA A 57 16.17 -2.12 -0.80
C ALA A 57 17.17 -3.21 -0.41
N MET A 58 16.72 -4.45 -0.40
CA MET A 58 17.57 -5.61 -0.27
C MET A 58 17.91 -6.17 -1.65
N LEU A 59 19.05 -6.81 -1.77
CA LEU A 59 19.35 -7.64 -2.93
C LEU A 59 18.73 -9.02 -2.77
N CYS A 60 17.95 -9.45 -3.77
CA CYS A 60 17.41 -10.79 -3.85
C CYS A 60 18.52 -11.83 -3.89
N VAL A 61 18.26 -13.01 -3.36
CA VAL A 61 19.08 -14.21 -3.57
C VAL A 61 19.13 -14.59 -5.06
N GLN A 62 20.17 -15.32 -5.45
CA GLN A 62 20.35 -15.72 -6.84
C GLN A 62 20.27 -17.24 -7.01
N PRO A 63 19.57 -17.71 -8.03
CA PRO A 63 18.71 -16.97 -8.99
C PRO A 63 17.47 -16.40 -8.31
N SER A 64 16.96 -15.28 -8.85
CA SER A 64 15.82 -14.54 -8.25
C SER A 64 14.48 -15.18 -8.60
N TYR A 65 14.16 -16.29 -7.96
CA TYR A 65 12.93 -17.04 -8.20
C TYR A 65 12.20 -17.40 -6.90
N THR A 66 10.92 -17.65 -7.01
CA THR A 66 9.96 -17.78 -5.89
C THR A 66 10.45 -18.71 -4.77
N GLN A 67 10.87 -19.93 -5.08
CA GLN A 67 11.21 -20.89 -4.02
C GLN A 67 12.41 -20.45 -3.19
N LEU A 68 13.45 -19.92 -3.82
CA LEU A 68 14.65 -19.47 -3.12
C LEU A 68 14.41 -18.13 -2.41
N GLY A 69 13.70 -17.20 -3.05
CA GLY A 69 13.32 -15.91 -2.45
C GLY A 69 12.46 -16.09 -1.21
N MET A 70 11.42 -16.93 -1.29
CA MET A 70 10.55 -17.25 -0.16
C MET A 70 11.32 -17.92 0.99
N ALA A 71 12.26 -18.83 0.68
CA ALA A 71 13.12 -19.48 1.68
C ALA A 71 14.04 -18.48 2.38
N ALA A 72 14.60 -17.53 1.63
CA ALA A 72 15.53 -16.53 2.15
C ALA A 72 14.89 -15.54 3.13
N LEU A 73 13.57 -15.37 3.09
CA LEU A 73 12.82 -14.50 4.01
C LEU A 73 12.51 -15.18 5.37
N LEU A 74 12.71 -16.51 5.46
CA LEU A 74 12.50 -17.27 6.69
C LEU A 74 13.73 -17.23 7.62
N PRO A 75 13.59 -17.52 8.93
CA PRO A 75 14.73 -17.71 9.79
C PRO A 75 15.54 -18.93 9.35
N HIS A 76 16.84 -18.76 9.10
CA HIS A 76 17.75 -19.83 8.70
C HIS A 76 19.20 -19.44 8.96
N ARG A 77 20.05 -20.45 9.11
CA ARG A 77 21.51 -20.35 9.09
C ARG A 77 22.06 -20.75 7.72
N VAL A 78 21.49 -21.81 7.16
CA VAL A 78 21.92 -22.41 5.90
C VAL A 78 20.70 -22.62 5.01
N LEU A 79 20.77 -22.13 3.78
CA LEU A 79 19.88 -22.55 2.70
C LEU A 79 20.58 -23.65 1.90
N SER A 80 19.86 -24.74 1.63
CA SER A 80 20.33 -25.84 0.80
C SER A 80 19.30 -26.19 -0.27
N TYR A 81 19.78 -26.83 -1.32
CA TYR A 81 18.99 -27.28 -2.47
C TYR A 81 19.18 -28.76 -2.68
N GLU A 82 18.09 -29.50 -2.79
CA GLU A 82 18.11 -30.91 -3.09
C GLU A 82 17.94 -31.14 -4.59
N LYS A 83 18.93 -31.81 -5.19
CA LYS A 83 19.03 -31.94 -6.64
C LYS A 83 17.87 -32.72 -7.25
N GLU A 84 17.42 -33.78 -6.57
CA GLU A 84 16.42 -34.73 -7.10
C GLU A 84 15.00 -34.16 -7.00
N SER A 85 14.67 -33.45 -5.90
CA SER A 85 13.35 -32.88 -5.68
C SER A 85 13.21 -31.44 -6.21
N ALA A 86 14.33 -30.79 -6.53
CA ALA A 86 14.41 -29.37 -6.86
C ALA A 86 13.87 -28.44 -5.75
N GLU A 87 13.87 -28.90 -4.50
CA GLU A 87 13.37 -28.16 -3.34
C GLU A 87 14.48 -27.41 -2.64
N VAL A 88 14.06 -26.28 -2.03
CA VAL A 88 14.91 -25.46 -1.16
C VAL A 88 14.59 -25.75 0.31
N PHE A 89 15.64 -25.96 1.11
CA PHE A 89 15.55 -26.23 2.54
C PHE A 89 16.19 -25.13 3.36
N ALA A 90 15.56 -24.79 4.47
CA ALA A 90 16.11 -23.92 5.51
C ALA A 90 16.49 -24.79 6.71
N ASP A 91 17.80 -24.88 7.01
CA ASP A 91 18.34 -25.72 8.09
C ASP A 91 17.81 -27.19 8.05
N GLY A 92 17.64 -27.74 6.85
CA GLY A 92 17.18 -29.11 6.62
C GLY A 92 15.67 -29.32 6.63
N VAL A 93 14.87 -28.22 6.77
CA VAL A 93 13.40 -28.29 6.68
C VAL A 93 12.95 -27.73 5.34
N SER A 94 12.12 -28.46 4.60
CA SER A 94 11.54 -27.99 3.32
C SER A 94 10.78 -26.68 3.51
N THR A 95 10.98 -25.74 2.59
CA THR A 95 10.33 -24.43 2.59
C THR A 95 9.04 -24.38 1.77
N GLN A 96 8.61 -25.54 1.23
CA GLN A 96 7.39 -25.61 0.42
C GLN A 96 6.12 -25.55 1.26
N GLY A 97 5.20 -24.67 0.85
CA GLY A 97 3.89 -24.52 1.44
C GLY A 97 3.89 -23.83 2.83
N THR A 98 2.74 -23.33 3.21
CA THR A 98 2.57 -22.57 4.47
C THR A 98 2.79 -23.43 5.71
N ALA A 99 2.46 -24.73 5.67
CA ALA A 99 2.64 -25.63 6.81
C ALA A 99 4.12 -25.81 7.18
N ASN A 100 5.01 -26.02 6.19
CA ASN A 100 6.44 -26.13 6.47
C ASN A 100 7.05 -24.79 6.86
N ARG A 101 6.64 -23.69 6.24
CA ARG A 101 7.06 -22.34 6.63
C ARG A 101 6.65 -22.00 8.06
N THR A 102 5.46 -22.43 8.49
CA THR A 102 5.03 -22.30 9.90
C THR A 102 5.98 -23.04 10.84
N LYS A 103 6.36 -24.31 10.52
CA LYS A 103 7.31 -25.05 11.34
C LYS A 103 8.66 -24.33 11.46
N ILE A 104 9.17 -23.79 10.34
CA ILE A 104 10.42 -23.03 10.34
C ILE A 104 10.30 -21.75 11.19
N LEU A 105 9.22 -20.99 11.06
CA LEU A 105 8.99 -19.80 11.85
C LEU A 105 8.91 -20.13 13.35
N GLN A 106 8.26 -21.22 13.72
CA GLN A 106 8.08 -21.66 15.11
C GLN A 106 9.40 -22.05 15.79
N THR A 107 10.44 -22.40 15.04
CA THR A 107 11.79 -22.63 15.62
C THR A 107 12.39 -21.35 16.21
N ALA A 108 12.06 -20.19 15.65
CA ALA A 108 12.53 -18.86 16.09
C ALA A 108 11.51 -18.14 16.97
N VAL A 109 10.22 -18.30 16.69
CA VAL A 109 9.10 -17.63 17.35
C VAL A 109 7.98 -18.66 17.58
N PRO A 110 7.86 -19.26 18.78
CA PRO A 110 6.90 -20.35 19.03
C PRO A 110 5.45 -20.02 18.68
N LYS A 111 5.01 -18.80 18.93
CA LYS A 111 3.68 -18.31 18.56
C LYS A 111 3.71 -17.62 17.20
N SER A 112 3.97 -18.40 16.14
CA SER A 112 4.00 -17.89 14.76
C SER A 112 3.23 -18.78 13.81
N THR A 113 2.80 -18.20 12.69
CA THR A 113 2.13 -18.89 11.61
C THR A 113 2.45 -18.31 10.24
N ALA A 114 2.31 -19.13 9.22
CA ALA A 114 2.34 -18.76 7.81
C ALA A 114 0.98 -19.08 7.19
N ILE A 115 0.36 -18.12 6.53
CA ILE A 115 -1.00 -18.20 6.02
C ILE A 115 -1.10 -17.54 4.63
N LYS A 116 -2.02 -17.99 3.79
CA LYS A 116 -2.31 -17.34 2.51
C LYS A 116 -3.15 -16.07 2.73
N ALA A 117 -2.99 -15.07 1.88
CA ALA A 117 -3.68 -13.78 2.00
C ALA A 117 -5.20 -13.90 1.99
N GLU A 118 -5.73 -14.78 1.13
CA GLU A 118 -7.17 -15.03 1.00
C GLU A 118 -7.74 -15.63 2.29
N GLU A 119 -7.06 -16.61 2.87
CA GLU A 119 -7.44 -17.25 4.14
C GLU A 119 -7.31 -16.26 5.30
N PHE A 120 -6.21 -15.50 5.35
CA PHE A 120 -6.00 -14.47 6.38
C PHE A 120 -7.16 -13.47 6.44
N LEU A 121 -7.66 -12.99 5.28
CA LEU A 121 -8.77 -12.05 5.22
C LEU A 121 -10.10 -12.63 5.77
N THR A 122 -10.24 -13.96 5.82
CA THR A 122 -11.44 -14.62 6.40
C THR A 122 -11.37 -14.81 7.90
N VAL A 123 -10.15 -15.04 8.43
CA VAL A 123 -9.96 -15.40 9.86
C VAL A 123 -9.51 -14.22 10.73
N CYS A 124 -8.96 -13.16 10.12
CA CYS A 124 -8.36 -12.05 10.85
C CYS A 124 -9.40 -11.29 11.66
N ASN A 125 -9.28 -11.37 12.98
CA ASN A 125 -10.06 -10.59 13.94
C ASN A 125 -9.25 -10.43 15.24
N LYS A 126 -9.78 -9.64 16.19
CA LYS A 126 -9.09 -9.32 17.45
C LYS A 126 -8.73 -10.56 18.30
N GLU A 127 -9.54 -11.59 18.25
CA GLU A 127 -9.27 -12.81 19.02
C GLU A 127 -8.18 -13.64 18.33
N TRP A 128 -8.31 -13.88 17.04
CA TRP A 128 -7.34 -14.67 16.26
C TRP A 128 -5.90 -14.11 16.36
N VAL A 129 -5.74 -12.79 16.26
CA VAL A 129 -4.40 -12.18 16.31
C VAL A 129 -3.72 -12.30 17.68
N LYS A 130 -4.46 -12.57 18.76
CA LYS A 130 -3.87 -12.75 20.11
C LYS A 130 -3.03 -14.03 20.22
N ASP A 131 -3.31 -15.02 19.40
CA ASP A 131 -2.64 -16.32 19.47
C ASP A 131 -1.21 -16.27 18.88
N TYR A 132 -0.88 -15.20 18.15
CA TYR A 132 0.38 -15.11 17.42
C TYR A 132 1.18 -13.86 17.81
N ASP A 133 2.50 -14.02 17.89
CA ASP A 133 3.48 -12.94 17.99
C ASP A 133 4.07 -12.58 16.62
N LEU A 134 4.06 -13.54 15.67
CA LEU A 134 4.52 -13.34 14.30
C LEU A 134 3.61 -14.04 13.30
N VAL A 135 3.15 -13.31 12.29
CA VAL A 135 2.32 -13.85 11.21
C VAL A 135 2.95 -13.51 9.86
N TYR A 136 3.27 -14.54 9.05
CA TYR A 136 3.67 -14.37 7.66
C TYR A 136 2.47 -14.60 6.73
N ILE A 137 2.15 -13.61 5.90
CA ILE A 137 0.99 -13.60 5.00
C ILE A 137 1.51 -13.59 3.57
N TYR A 138 1.17 -14.64 2.81
CA TYR A 138 1.64 -14.84 1.45
C TYR A 138 0.55 -14.52 0.42
N SER A 139 0.87 -13.66 -0.54
CA SER A 139 0.02 -13.33 -1.68
C SER A 139 0.75 -13.61 -2.98
N ASN A 140 0.05 -14.13 -3.99
CA ASN A 140 0.65 -14.59 -5.25
C ASN A 140 -0.20 -14.11 -6.45
N THR A 141 -0.72 -12.89 -6.44
CA THR A 141 -1.58 -12.42 -7.53
C THR A 141 -0.78 -12.07 -8.77
N ILE A 142 0.35 -11.37 -8.60
CA ILE A 142 1.16 -10.86 -9.72
C ILE A 142 1.82 -12.02 -10.45
N ASP A 143 2.57 -12.86 -9.74
CA ASP A 143 3.32 -13.96 -10.32
C ASP A 143 2.39 -14.97 -11.00
N LYS A 144 1.30 -15.36 -10.36
CA LYS A 144 0.31 -16.29 -10.92
C LYS A 144 -0.27 -15.83 -12.26
N VAL A 145 -0.48 -14.52 -12.44
CA VAL A 145 -1.04 -13.93 -13.67
C VAL A 145 0.07 -13.74 -14.71
N GLY A 146 1.26 -13.30 -14.27
CA GLY A 146 2.39 -13.01 -15.13
C GLY A 146 3.04 -14.26 -15.74
N ASP A 147 3.17 -15.33 -14.98
CA ASP A 147 3.87 -16.55 -15.41
C ASP A 147 3.09 -17.38 -16.44
N ALA A 148 1.78 -17.20 -16.52
CA ALA A 148 0.93 -17.92 -17.44
C ALA A 148 0.83 -17.21 -18.81
N LEU A 149 1.22 -17.88 -19.89
CA LEU A 149 1.17 -17.36 -21.27
C LEU A 149 -0.18 -16.73 -21.65
N ALA A 150 -1.27 -17.29 -21.16
CA ALA A 150 -2.62 -16.82 -21.50
C ALA A 150 -2.97 -15.48 -20.80
N THR A 151 -2.32 -15.14 -19.69
CA THR A 151 -2.65 -14.00 -18.85
C THR A 151 -1.49 -13.02 -18.64
N GLU A 152 -0.28 -13.29 -19.15
CA GLU A 152 0.92 -12.44 -18.94
C GLU A 152 0.69 -10.98 -19.35
N THR A 153 -0.19 -10.69 -20.31
CA THR A 153 -0.55 -9.33 -20.73
C THR A 153 -1.40 -8.57 -19.71
N GLN A 154 -1.95 -9.27 -18.72
CA GLN A 154 -2.79 -8.70 -17.66
C GLN A 154 -2.01 -8.40 -16.38
N VAL A 155 -0.68 -8.55 -16.40
CA VAL A 155 0.18 -8.39 -15.20
C VAL A 155 0.03 -7.01 -14.54
N PHE A 156 -0.16 -5.93 -15.31
CA PHE A 156 -0.36 -4.60 -14.73
C PHE A 156 -1.69 -4.49 -14.00
N LYS A 157 -2.76 -5.10 -14.56
CA LYS A 157 -4.05 -5.19 -13.84
C LYS A 157 -3.93 -6.05 -12.58
N ALA A 158 -3.22 -7.16 -12.65
CA ALA A 158 -2.95 -8.00 -11.48
C ALA A 158 -2.14 -7.25 -10.41
N THR A 159 -1.24 -6.35 -10.81
CA THR A 159 -0.47 -5.49 -9.90
C THR A 159 -1.38 -4.51 -9.16
N GLU A 160 -2.34 -3.86 -9.86
CA GLU A 160 -3.35 -3.01 -9.24
C GLU A 160 -4.22 -3.79 -8.25
N ASP A 161 -4.73 -4.95 -8.66
CA ASP A 161 -5.56 -5.81 -7.82
C ASP A 161 -4.80 -6.30 -6.58
N GLU A 162 -3.49 -6.54 -6.70
CA GLU A 162 -2.62 -6.91 -5.58
C GLU A 162 -2.42 -5.74 -4.61
N MET A 163 -2.16 -4.52 -5.11
CA MET A 163 -2.04 -3.34 -4.25
C MET A 163 -3.33 -3.12 -3.44
N ASP A 164 -4.48 -3.23 -4.08
CA ASP A 164 -5.78 -3.11 -3.40
C ASP A 164 -6.00 -4.23 -2.36
N LYS A 165 -5.56 -5.45 -2.66
CA LYS A 165 -5.59 -6.57 -1.71
C LYS A 165 -4.69 -6.30 -0.51
N ILE A 166 -3.46 -5.84 -0.71
CA ILE A 166 -2.54 -5.51 0.37
C ILE A 166 -3.11 -4.41 1.26
N VAL A 167 -3.70 -3.35 0.69
CA VAL A 167 -4.38 -2.30 1.47
C VAL A 167 -5.50 -2.89 2.33
N ARG A 168 -6.30 -3.83 1.81
CA ARG A 168 -7.33 -4.53 2.61
C ARG A 168 -6.73 -5.35 3.75
N ILE A 169 -5.62 -6.05 3.51
CA ILE A 169 -4.90 -6.81 4.55
C ILE A 169 -4.40 -5.87 5.65
N VAL A 170 -3.77 -4.75 5.29
CA VAL A 170 -3.27 -3.74 6.22
C VAL A 170 -4.41 -3.16 7.07
N LYS A 171 -5.57 -2.87 6.46
CA LYS A 171 -6.78 -2.43 7.17
C LYS A 171 -7.30 -3.50 8.15
N ALA A 172 -7.37 -4.75 7.72
CA ALA A 172 -7.80 -5.86 8.58
C ALA A 172 -6.88 -6.02 9.81
N ILE A 173 -5.55 -5.92 9.62
CA ILE A 173 -4.58 -5.96 10.72
C ILE A 173 -4.80 -4.78 11.68
N ARG A 174 -4.97 -3.56 11.17
CA ARG A 174 -5.29 -2.37 12.00
C ARG A 174 -6.54 -2.57 12.84
N ASP A 175 -7.60 -3.06 12.22
CA ASP A 175 -8.91 -3.22 12.87
C ASP A 175 -8.91 -4.37 13.88
N ALA A 176 -7.99 -5.33 13.70
CA ALA A 176 -7.68 -6.39 14.67
C ALA A 176 -6.67 -5.97 15.76
N ASN A 177 -6.30 -4.67 15.86
CA ASN A 177 -5.30 -4.13 16.79
C ASN A 177 -3.87 -4.66 16.55
N GLY A 178 -3.50 -4.92 15.30
CA GLY A 178 -2.11 -5.07 14.88
C GLY A 178 -1.44 -3.71 14.70
N TYR A 179 -0.20 -3.57 15.17
CA TYR A 179 0.49 -2.26 15.19
C TYR A 179 1.73 -2.19 14.32
N ASN A 180 2.37 -3.32 14.05
CA ASN A 180 3.60 -3.35 13.26
C ASN A 180 3.41 -4.29 12.06
N ILE A 181 3.67 -3.77 10.86
CA ILE A 181 3.52 -4.51 9.63
C ILE A 181 4.78 -4.28 8.79
N LEU A 182 5.32 -5.35 8.22
CA LEU A 182 6.33 -5.30 7.17
C LEU A 182 5.70 -5.82 5.87
N ILE A 183 6.00 -5.15 4.76
CA ILE A 183 5.65 -5.65 3.43
C ILE A 183 6.94 -5.81 2.66
N THR A 184 7.10 -6.95 1.97
CA THR A 184 8.26 -7.27 1.14
C THR A 184 7.86 -8.18 -0.01
N SER A 185 8.84 -8.53 -0.84
CA SER A 185 8.70 -9.47 -1.94
C SER A 185 9.82 -10.52 -1.89
N ASP A 186 9.63 -11.61 -2.55
CA ASP A 186 10.63 -12.66 -2.78
C ASP A 186 11.55 -12.34 -3.95
N HIS A 187 11.04 -11.71 -5.01
CA HIS A 187 11.78 -11.20 -6.18
C HIS A 187 10.95 -10.14 -6.91
N GLY A 188 11.51 -9.54 -7.94
CA GLY A 188 10.77 -8.78 -8.94
C GLY A 188 10.77 -9.49 -10.29
N TYR A 189 10.45 -8.78 -11.36
CA TYR A 189 10.36 -9.36 -12.70
C TYR A 189 10.71 -8.33 -13.79
N ILE A 190 11.04 -8.85 -14.98
CA ILE A 190 11.10 -8.06 -16.22
C ILE A 190 9.80 -8.29 -16.99
N TYR A 191 9.24 -7.21 -17.52
CA TYR A 191 8.12 -7.27 -18.45
C TYR A 191 8.45 -6.52 -19.73
N GLN A 192 8.18 -7.16 -20.88
CA GLN A 192 8.35 -6.57 -22.20
C GLN A 192 6.99 -6.59 -22.92
N ASN A 193 6.44 -5.40 -23.17
CA ASN A 193 5.11 -5.28 -23.77
C ASN A 193 5.07 -5.65 -25.25
N GLU A 194 6.18 -5.38 -25.97
CA GLU A 194 6.30 -5.72 -27.38
C GLU A 194 6.58 -7.21 -27.60
N THR A 195 6.31 -7.68 -28.81
CA THR A 195 6.67 -9.05 -29.21
C THR A 195 8.18 -9.20 -29.17
N LEU A 196 8.66 -10.29 -28.63
CA LEU A 196 10.08 -10.57 -28.54
C LEU A 196 10.66 -10.95 -29.89
N ASP A 197 11.79 -10.35 -30.22
CA ASP A 197 12.59 -10.69 -31.40
C ASP A 197 13.53 -11.87 -31.12
N GLU A 198 14.10 -12.44 -32.19
CA GLU A 198 15.10 -13.51 -32.09
C GLU A 198 16.31 -13.09 -31.25
N THR A 199 16.69 -11.82 -31.28
CA THR A 199 17.80 -11.22 -30.53
C THR A 199 17.56 -11.15 -29.03
N ASP A 200 16.30 -11.23 -28.56
CA ASP A 200 15.92 -11.25 -27.14
C ASP A 200 16.18 -12.63 -26.51
N PHE A 201 16.42 -13.63 -27.34
CA PHE A 201 16.72 -14.96 -26.87
C PHE A 201 18.22 -15.26 -26.92
N THR A 202 18.68 -16.02 -25.96
CA THR A 202 19.99 -16.59 -25.98
C THR A 202 19.89 -18.10 -26.41
N ASP A 203 20.70 -18.49 -27.36
CA ASP A 203 20.77 -19.91 -27.81
C ASP A 203 21.53 -20.78 -26.82
N PHE A 204 21.58 -20.33 -25.59
CA PHE A 204 22.25 -21.07 -24.54
C PHE A 204 21.48 -22.38 -24.26
N LYS A 205 22.09 -23.48 -24.60
CA LYS A 205 21.74 -24.82 -24.10
C LYS A 205 22.78 -25.19 -23.08
N ALA A 206 22.34 -25.69 -21.94
CA ALA A 206 23.24 -26.26 -20.95
C ALA A 206 24.06 -27.34 -21.65
N GLN A 207 25.30 -27.01 -22.05
CA GLN A 207 26.17 -27.97 -22.73
C GLN A 207 26.98 -28.74 -21.68
N GLY A 208 26.91 -30.03 -21.72
CA GLY A 208 27.85 -30.90 -21.03
C GLY A 208 27.53 -31.25 -19.57
N GLY A 209 26.39 -30.85 -19.02
CA GLY A 209 26.02 -31.12 -17.63
C GLY A 209 24.64 -31.73 -17.46
N THR A 210 24.27 -32.02 -16.21
CA THR A 210 22.89 -32.38 -15.84
C THR A 210 22.13 -31.16 -15.44
N CYS A 211 21.00 -30.91 -16.11
CA CYS A 211 20.06 -29.82 -15.77
C CYS A 211 18.99 -30.35 -14.80
N TYR A 212 18.81 -29.67 -13.68
CA TYR A 212 17.75 -29.96 -12.69
C TYR A 212 16.56 -29.02 -12.84
N ILE A 213 16.82 -27.71 -13.02
CA ILE A 213 15.80 -26.72 -13.33
C ILE A 213 16.25 -25.90 -14.53
N GLU A 214 15.34 -25.71 -15.47
CA GLU A 214 15.48 -24.76 -16.57
C GLU A 214 14.33 -23.75 -16.53
N ASN A 215 14.67 -22.49 -16.39
CA ASN A 215 13.77 -21.37 -16.48
C ASN A 215 14.21 -20.44 -17.61
N ARG A 216 13.39 -19.49 -18.01
CA ARG A 216 13.74 -18.52 -19.06
C ARG A 216 14.92 -17.61 -18.71
N ARG A 217 15.24 -17.47 -17.44
CA ARG A 217 16.28 -16.55 -16.98
C ARG A 217 17.47 -17.25 -16.35
N PHE A 218 17.32 -18.52 -15.96
CA PHE A 218 18.38 -19.27 -15.28
C PHE A 218 18.28 -20.78 -15.52
N VAL A 219 19.39 -21.46 -15.25
CA VAL A 219 19.47 -22.91 -15.17
C VAL A 219 20.16 -23.28 -13.87
N ILE A 220 19.66 -24.32 -13.20
CA ILE A 220 20.35 -24.99 -12.07
C ILE A 220 20.71 -26.39 -12.52
N GLY A 221 21.98 -26.77 -12.35
CA GLY A 221 22.47 -28.08 -12.79
C GLY A 221 23.84 -28.41 -12.23
N THR A 222 24.52 -29.38 -12.82
CA THR A 222 25.92 -29.72 -12.51
C THR A 222 26.71 -29.87 -13.80
N GLY A 223 27.97 -29.41 -13.79
CA GLY A 223 28.82 -29.40 -14.96
C GLY A 223 28.41 -28.39 -16.02
N LEU A 224 27.71 -27.34 -15.62
CA LEU A 224 27.34 -26.23 -16.50
C LEU A 224 28.55 -25.32 -16.74
N TRP A 225 28.73 -24.84 -17.94
CA TRP A 225 29.81 -23.94 -18.31
C TRP A 225 29.31 -22.65 -18.94
N ASP A 226 30.14 -21.58 -18.87
CA ASP A 226 29.78 -20.28 -19.37
C ASP A 226 29.48 -20.33 -20.87
N GLY A 227 28.34 -19.78 -21.27
CA GLY A 227 27.99 -19.53 -22.65
C GLY A 227 28.04 -18.04 -22.97
N ASN A 228 27.94 -17.65 -24.25
CA ASN A 228 28.01 -16.27 -24.67
C ASN A 228 26.89 -15.40 -24.04
N GLY A 229 25.71 -15.98 -23.80
CA GLY A 229 24.52 -15.30 -23.28
C GLY A 229 24.28 -15.47 -21.78
N ALA A 230 25.10 -16.21 -21.04
CA ALA A 230 24.90 -16.49 -19.62
C ALA A 230 26.22 -16.55 -18.85
N LYS A 231 26.15 -16.43 -17.53
CA LYS A 231 27.25 -16.57 -16.59
C LYS A 231 26.92 -17.65 -15.58
N THR A 232 27.88 -18.56 -15.33
CA THR A 232 27.75 -19.64 -14.38
C THR A 232 28.47 -19.32 -13.07
N TRP A 233 27.81 -19.62 -11.96
CA TRP A 233 28.29 -19.46 -10.60
C TRP A 233 28.21 -20.81 -9.88
N LYS A 234 29.09 -21.04 -8.92
CA LYS A 234 28.90 -22.16 -7.98
C LYS A 234 27.80 -21.72 -6.97
N SER A 235 26.97 -22.66 -6.56
CA SER A 235 25.90 -22.38 -5.57
C SER A 235 26.44 -21.75 -4.29
N GLU A 236 27.64 -22.13 -3.86
CA GLU A 236 28.34 -21.61 -2.68
C GLU A 236 28.70 -20.12 -2.83
N ASP A 237 29.06 -19.67 -4.04
CA ASP A 237 29.38 -18.26 -4.32
C ASP A 237 28.18 -17.33 -4.15
N VAL A 238 26.98 -17.87 -4.38
CA VAL A 238 25.71 -17.15 -4.15
C VAL A 238 25.05 -17.51 -2.80
N GLY A 239 25.76 -18.29 -1.98
CA GLY A 239 25.39 -18.60 -0.61
C GLY A 239 24.34 -19.71 -0.46
N LEU A 240 24.17 -20.58 -1.45
CA LEU A 240 23.31 -21.75 -1.42
C LEU A 240 24.17 -23.01 -1.28
N LYS A 241 24.01 -23.77 -0.20
CA LYS A 241 24.72 -25.03 0.00
C LYS A 241 24.05 -26.14 -0.79
N ALA A 242 24.55 -26.41 -2.00
CA ALA A 242 23.91 -27.37 -2.91
C ALA A 242 24.88 -28.20 -3.74
N GLY A 243 26.13 -27.76 -3.94
CA GLY A 243 27.07 -28.39 -4.84
C GLY A 243 26.54 -28.45 -6.28
N VAL A 244 25.88 -27.41 -6.73
CA VAL A 244 25.34 -27.24 -8.08
C VAL A 244 25.91 -26.00 -8.74
N ASP A 245 25.78 -25.92 -10.03
CA ASP A 245 26.06 -24.75 -10.85
C ASP A 245 24.76 -23.95 -11.05
N ILE A 246 24.85 -22.67 -10.93
CA ILE A 246 23.74 -21.74 -11.18
C ILE A 246 24.13 -20.82 -12.32
N GLN A 247 23.40 -20.91 -13.42
CA GLN A 247 23.68 -20.17 -14.60
C GLN A 247 22.55 -19.14 -14.83
N ILE A 248 22.93 -17.89 -15.03
CA ILE A 248 22.02 -16.75 -15.15
C ILE A 248 22.25 -16.06 -16.48
N CYS A 249 21.17 -15.75 -17.19
CA CYS A 249 21.22 -14.96 -18.43
C CYS A 249 21.82 -13.58 -18.20
N LYS A 250 22.68 -13.14 -19.10
CA LYS A 250 23.20 -11.77 -19.15
C LYS A 250 22.11 -10.81 -19.65
N GLY A 251 22.07 -9.61 -19.09
CA GLY A 251 21.11 -8.59 -19.48
C GLY A 251 19.65 -9.06 -19.35
N ILE A 252 18.81 -8.65 -20.29
CA ILE A 252 17.37 -8.96 -20.33
C ILE A 252 17.04 -10.23 -21.14
N ASN A 253 18.01 -10.89 -21.72
CA ASN A 253 17.81 -12.03 -22.62
C ASN A 253 17.17 -13.23 -21.92
N ARG A 254 16.52 -14.05 -22.72
CA ARG A 254 15.75 -15.23 -22.25
C ARG A 254 16.26 -16.50 -22.89
N ILE A 255 16.18 -17.60 -22.16
CA ILE A 255 16.37 -18.95 -22.70
C ILE A 255 15.10 -19.37 -23.44
N ARG A 256 15.23 -19.98 -24.62
CA ARG A 256 14.10 -20.52 -25.36
C ARG A 256 13.52 -21.73 -24.62
N LYS A 257 12.26 -21.63 -24.27
CA LYS A 257 11.53 -22.73 -23.62
C LYS A 257 10.10 -22.79 -24.17
N GLN A 258 9.61 -23.99 -24.49
CA GLN A 258 8.24 -24.16 -24.94
C GLN A 258 7.26 -24.07 -23.81
N GLY A 259 6.04 -23.52 -24.08
CA GLY A 259 4.87 -23.64 -23.23
C GLY A 259 4.73 -22.62 -22.10
N SER A 260 5.72 -21.76 -21.85
CA SER A 260 5.62 -20.69 -20.83
C SER A 260 5.52 -19.31 -21.46
N GLY A 261 5.01 -18.30 -20.72
CA GLY A 261 5.02 -16.90 -21.10
C GLY A 261 6.43 -16.42 -21.43
N THR A 262 6.55 -15.36 -22.19
CA THR A 262 7.84 -14.82 -22.62
C THR A 262 8.03 -13.36 -22.24
N ARG A 263 6.92 -12.64 -22.05
CA ARG A 263 6.92 -11.20 -21.72
C ARG A 263 7.24 -10.96 -20.27
N PHE A 264 6.64 -11.73 -19.38
CA PHE A 264 6.91 -11.72 -17.94
C PHE A 264 7.95 -12.79 -17.61
N VAL A 265 9.07 -12.39 -17.05
CA VAL A 265 10.15 -13.33 -16.66
C VAL A 265 10.85 -12.85 -15.39
N HIS A 266 11.31 -13.80 -14.58
CA HIS A 266 12.11 -13.57 -13.39
C HIS A 266 13.19 -14.67 -13.24
N GLY A 267 14.13 -14.47 -12.32
CA GLY A 267 15.21 -15.44 -12.08
C GLY A 267 16.58 -14.93 -12.49
N GLY A 268 16.66 -13.78 -13.14
CA GLY A 268 17.90 -13.15 -13.55
C GLY A 268 18.49 -12.19 -12.52
N SER A 269 19.40 -11.33 -12.97
CA SER A 269 20.15 -10.40 -12.13
C SER A 269 19.91 -8.92 -12.49
N MET A 270 18.88 -8.62 -13.28
CA MET A 270 18.56 -7.22 -13.59
C MET A 270 17.97 -6.51 -12.38
N PRO A 271 18.15 -5.17 -12.25
CA PRO A 271 17.63 -4.41 -11.11
C PRO A 271 16.15 -4.66 -10.81
N GLN A 272 15.33 -4.80 -11.87
CA GLN A 272 13.90 -5.07 -11.75
C GLN A 272 13.57 -6.45 -11.16
N GLU A 273 14.51 -7.41 -11.26
CA GLU A 273 14.38 -8.76 -10.70
C GLU A 273 14.93 -8.84 -9.28
N VAL A 274 16.01 -8.08 -8.97
CA VAL A 274 16.79 -8.28 -7.74
C VAL A 274 16.60 -7.20 -6.66
N ALA A 275 16.04 -6.04 -7.00
CA ALA A 275 15.78 -5.00 -6.01
C ALA A 275 14.48 -5.32 -5.23
N VAL A 276 14.62 -5.93 -4.08
CA VAL A 276 13.49 -6.31 -3.22
C VAL A 276 13.16 -5.18 -2.25
N PRO A 277 11.91 -4.70 -2.25
CA PRO A 277 11.47 -3.64 -1.35
C PRO A 277 11.25 -4.13 0.08
N VAL A 278 11.37 -3.23 1.05
CA VAL A 278 10.90 -3.43 2.43
C VAL A 278 10.18 -2.18 2.89
N LEU A 279 8.89 -2.30 3.18
CA LEU A 279 8.07 -1.23 3.74
C LEU A 279 7.70 -1.58 5.17
N HIS A 280 7.97 -0.68 6.11
CA HIS A 280 7.50 -0.77 7.48
C HIS A 280 6.30 0.16 7.68
N ILE A 281 5.22 -0.37 8.24
CA ILE A 281 4.03 0.37 8.63
C ILE A 281 3.88 0.28 10.14
N ASN A 282 3.77 1.44 10.78
CA ASN A 282 3.41 1.57 12.17
C ASN A 282 1.97 2.08 12.27
N VAL A 283 1.09 1.31 12.89
CA VAL A 283 -0.32 1.70 13.09
C VAL A 283 -0.44 2.55 14.35
N LYS A 284 -0.80 3.81 14.20
CA LYS A 284 -1.00 4.74 15.32
C LYS A 284 -2.20 4.35 16.17
N LYS A 285 -2.13 4.60 17.47
CA LYS A 285 -3.23 4.30 18.42
C LYS A 285 -4.43 5.23 18.24
N LYS A 286 -4.20 6.50 17.88
CA LYS A 286 -5.23 7.51 17.69
C LYS A 286 -5.42 7.83 16.21
N THR A 287 -6.65 8.22 15.83
CA THR A 287 -6.93 8.75 14.49
C THR A 287 -6.02 9.94 14.17
N ASP A 288 -5.54 10.03 12.95
CA ASP A 288 -4.74 11.14 12.43
C ASP A 288 -5.38 11.76 11.17
N VAL A 289 -6.60 11.37 10.87
CA VAL A 289 -7.43 12.00 9.84
C VAL A 289 -8.42 12.94 10.53
N LYS A 290 -8.47 14.18 10.05
CA LYS A 290 -9.44 15.21 10.48
C LYS A 290 -10.04 15.90 9.25
N SER A 291 -11.11 16.65 9.44
CA SER A 291 -11.60 17.57 8.40
C SER A 291 -10.99 18.95 8.60
N VAL A 292 -10.92 19.72 7.53
CA VAL A 292 -10.60 21.16 7.61
C VAL A 292 -11.57 21.84 8.57
N ASP A 293 -11.13 22.95 9.14
CA ASP A 293 -12.01 23.85 9.93
C ASP A 293 -12.39 25.07 9.10
N VAL A 294 -13.58 25.63 9.36
CA VAL A 294 -14.10 26.78 8.60
C VAL A 294 -14.51 27.89 9.54
N ASP A 295 -13.87 29.06 9.37
CA ASP A 295 -14.16 30.27 10.11
C ASP A 295 -14.93 31.29 9.28
N ILE A 296 -15.58 32.25 9.96
CA ILE A 296 -16.22 33.40 9.35
C ILE A 296 -15.28 34.61 9.45
N LEU A 297 -14.93 35.21 8.32
CA LEU A 297 -14.06 36.38 8.25
C LEU A 297 -14.91 37.69 8.36
N GLY A 298 -14.39 38.64 9.11
CA GLY A 298 -14.99 39.97 9.20
C GLY A 298 -16.43 39.96 9.73
N LYS A 299 -16.65 39.24 10.83
CA LYS A 299 -17.96 39.02 11.44
C LYS A 299 -18.74 40.35 11.60
N GLN A 300 -19.79 40.53 10.80
CA GLN A 300 -20.78 41.57 10.99
C GLN A 300 -21.89 40.99 11.87
N SER A 301 -22.07 41.51 13.05
CA SER A 301 -23.12 41.07 13.99
C SER A 301 -24.51 41.61 13.69
N ARG A 302 -24.66 42.41 12.62
CA ARG A 302 -25.94 43.09 12.28
C ARG A 302 -26.27 42.89 10.80
N ILE A 303 -27.54 42.66 10.55
CA ILE A 303 -28.12 42.59 9.21
C ILE A 303 -28.84 43.92 8.98
N THR A 304 -28.37 44.73 8.04
CA THR A 304 -28.90 46.08 7.77
C THR A 304 -29.60 46.19 6.40
N GLN A 305 -29.54 45.14 5.57
CA GLN A 305 -30.08 45.14 4.22
C GLN A 305 -30.75 43.78 3.92
N MET A 306 -31.52 43.73 2.82
CA MET A 306 -32.15 42.49 2.34
C MET A 306 -31.16 41.43 1.86
N ASN A 307 -29.88 41.76 1.73
CA ASN A 307 -28.82 40.88 1.36
C ASN A 307 -27.70 40.96 2.40
N GLN A 308 -27.20 39.82 2.84
CA GLN A 308 -26.05 39.70 3.75
C GLN A 308 -24.93 38.90 3.11
N SER A 309 -23.81 39.56 2.87
CA SER A 309 -22.59 38.86 2.43
C SER A 309 -21.83 38.32 3.64
N VAL A 310 -21.47 37.04 3.56
CA VAL A 310 -20.62 36.38 4.55
C VAL A 310 -19.44 35.77 3.84
N LYS A 311 -18.24 35.98 4.39
CA LYS A 311 -17.00 35.33 3.93
C LYS A 311 -16.65 34.18 4.86
N PHE A 312 -16.40 33.02 4.28
CA PHE A 312 -15.99 31.83 4.96
C PHE A 312 -14.54 31.54 4.61
N TYR A 313 -13.77 31.06 5.57
CA TYR A 313 -12.35 30.80 5.42
C TYR A 313 -12.02 29.39 5.90
N GLN A 314 -11.48 28.57 5.00
CA GLN A 314 -10.88 27.28 5.34
C GLN A 314 -9.54 27.54 6.03
N THR A 315 -9.42 27.16 7.31
CA THR A 315 -8.28 27.54 8.17
C THR A 315 -6.96 26.90 7.77
N GLU A 316 -7.02 25.70 7.19
CA GLU A 316 -5.85 24.93 6.76
C GLU A 316 -6.08 24.32 5.36
N GLU A 317 -5.00 24.00 4.66
CA GLU A 317 -5.06 23.32 3.37
C GLU A 317 -5.60 21.88 3.50
N ALA A 318 -6.40 21.46 2.52
CA ALA A 318 -6.80 20.06 2.43
C ALA A 318 -5.61 19.21 1.98
N THR A 319 -5.43 18.06 2.62
CA THR A 319 -4.38 17.09 2.35
C THR A 319 -4.95 15.68 2.42
N ASP A 320 -4.12 14.67 2.18
CA ASP A 320 -4.54 13.27 2.30
C ASP A 320 -5.11 12.93 3.69
N LYS A 321 -4.66 13.62 4.75
CA LYS A 321 -5.11 13.40 6.14
C LYS A 321 -5.96 14.53 6.71
N VAL A 322 -6.07 15.65 6.01
CA VAL A 322 -6.97 16.76 6.33
C VAL A 322 -8.01 16.84 5.22
N LYS A 323 -9.16 16.22 5.45
CA LYS A 323 -10.20 16.08 4.44
C LYS A 323 -11.00 17.36 4.28
N GLY A 324 -11.44 17.65 3.06
CA GLY A 324 -12.38 18.74 2.79
C GLY A 324 -13.69 18.56 3.54
N MET A 325 -14.46 19.66 3.67
CA MET A 325 -15.76 19.68 4.33
C MET A 325 -16.79 20.36 3.44
N THR A 326 -17.98 19.78 3.33
CA THR A 326 -19.12 20.41 2.68
C THR A 326 -20.08 20.93 3.74
N LEU A 327 -20.39 22.24 3.67
CA LEU A 327 -21.31 22.91 4.57
C LEU A 327 -22.57 23.36 3.84
N ARG A 328 -23.74 23.13 4.45
CA ARG A 328 -25.00 23.75 4.11
C ARG A 328 -25.21 24.94 5.03
N LEU A 329 -25.52 26.09 4.47
CA LEU A 329 -25.52 27.38 5.11
C LEU A 329 -26.87 28.06 4.91
N GLY A 330 -27.41 28.73 5.93
CA GLY A 330 -28.64 29.48 5.84
C GLY A 330 -28.91 30.29 7.10
N PHE A 331 -29.72 31.34 6.99
CA PHE A 331 -30.20 32.09 8.14
C PHE A 331 -31.56 31.55 8.59
N TYR A 332 -31.71 31.46 9.92
CA TYR A 332 -32.89 30.91 10.58
C TYR A 332 -33.37 31.86 11.70
N THR A 333 -34.65 31.82 12.02
CA THR A 333 -35.15 32.34 13.29
C THR A 333 -34.63 31.48 14.46
N THR A 334 -34.76 31.98 15.69
CA THR A 334 -34.49 31.21 16.91
C THR A 334 -35.37 29.98 17.03
N ASP A 335 -36.55 29.97 16.42
CA ASP A 335 -37.49 28.85 16.40
C ASP A 335 -37.18 27.82 15.29
N GLY A 336 -36.15 28.08 14.45
CA GLY A 336 -35.66 27.15 13.44
C GLY A 336 -36.29 27.28 12.05
N GLU A 337 -37.05 28.34 11.78
CA GLU A 337 -37.58 28.63 10.45
C GLU A 337 -36.53 29.31 9.55
N ILE A 338 -36.35 28.84 8.32
CA ILE A 338 -35.38 29.40 7.38
C ILE A 338 -35.88 30.68 6.73
N ILE A 339 -35.11 31.77 6.90
CA ILE A 339 -35.45 33.12 6.48
C ILE A 339 -34.60 33.66 5.33
N SER A 340 -33.66 32.88 4.80
CA SER A 340 -32.84 33.20 3.63
C SER A 340 -32.91 32.11 2.57
N ASP A 341 -32.19 32.29 1.46
CA ASP A 341 -31.78 31.20 0.61
C ASP A 341 -30.81 30.27 1.36
N SER A 342 -30.66 29.05 0.88
CA SER A 342 -29.70 28.11 1.40
C SER A 342 -28.55 27.90 0.39
N ALA A 343 -27.32 27.90 0.86
CA ALA A 343 -26.13 27.63 0.05
C ALA A 343 -25.45 26.34 0.50
N THR A 344 -24.87 25.61 -0.44
CA THR A 344 -23.98 24.50 -0.15
C THR A 344 -22.58 24.83 -0.69
N LEU A 345 -21.59 24.92 0.19
CA LEU A 345 -20.21 25.24 -0.15
C LEU A 345 -19.30 24.08 0.26
N THR A 346 -18.32 23.76 -0.62
CA THR A 346 -17.30 22.73 -0.33
C THR A 346 -15.97 23.41 -0.08
N PHE A 347 -15.34 23.09 1.03
CA PHE A 347 -14.06 23.62 1.51
C PHE A 347 -13.03 22.49 1.38
N ASP A 348 -12.37 22.40 0.23
CA ASP A 348 -11.40 21.35 -0.13
C ASP A 348 -10.14 21.91 -0.78
N SER A 349 -9.90 23.22 -0.63
CA SER A 349 -8.74 23.87 -1.22
C SER A 349 -7.43 23.29 -0.66
N THR A 350 -6.54 22.88 -1.56
CA THR A 350 -5.18 22.39 -1.26
C THR A 350 -4.13 23.49 -1.32
N SER A 351 -4.54 24.76 -1.51
CA SER A 351 -3.64 25.88 -1.67
C SER A 351 -2.99 26.28 -0.35
N ALA A 352 -1.67 26.46 -0.36
CA ALA A 352 -0.95 27.08 0.75
C ALA A 352 -1.28 28.59 0.90
N ASP A 353 -1.73 29.26 -0.18
CA ASP A 353 -2.16 30.66 -0.12
C ASP A 353 -3.53 30.77 0.56
N SER A 354 -3.55 31.44 1.71
CA SER A 354 -4.74 31.64 2.52
C SER A 354 -5.88 32.34 1.76
N ARG A 355 -5.56 33.23 0.81
CA ARG A 355 -6.55 33.95 0.01
C ARG A 355 -7.35 33.03 -0.90
N GLN A 356 -6.74 31.95 -1.39
CA GLN A 356 -7.39 30.96 -2.25
C GLN A 356 -8.27 29.97 -1.46
N ARG A 357 -8.26 30.08 -0.13
CA ARG A 357 -9.10 29.29 0.77
C ARG A 357 -10.31 30.07 1.28
N GLU A 358 -10.52 31.29 0.79
CA GLU A 358 -11.71 32.10 1.10
C GLU A 358 -12.83 31.78 0.11
N GLN A 359 -14.05 31.66 0.63
CA GLN A 359 -15.28 31.60 -0.16
C GLN A 359 -16.26 32.63 0.37
N LYS A 360 -17.04 33.23 -0.54
CA LYS A 360 -18.04 34.25 -0.20
C LYS A 360 -19.41 33.81 -0.70
N HIS A 361 -20.43 33.94 0.16
CA HIS A 361 -21.84 33.84 -0.25
C HIS A 361 -22.59 35.06 0.17
N THR A 362 -23.54 35.51 -0.67
CA THR A 362 -24.45 36.63 -0.38
C THR A 362 -25.86 36.06 -0.23
N PHE A 363 -26.28 35.92 1.02
CA PHE A 363 -27.60 35.45 1.38
C PHE A 363 -28.66 36.52 1.02
N LYS A 364 -29.75 36.05 0.40
CA LYS A 364 -30.93 36.84 0.10
C LYS A 364 -32.02 36.50 1.09
N PHE A 365 -32.46 37.48 1.86
CA PHE A 365 -33.53 37.26 2.84
C PHE A 365 -34.90 37.25 2.20
N LYS A 366 -35.78 36.45 2.77
CA LYS A 366 -37.22 36.48 2.48
C LYS A 366 -37.84 37.73 3.06
N ASN A 367 -39.00 38.15 2.57
CA ASN A 367 -39.70 39.33 3.04
C ASN A 367 -40.02 39.32 4.55
N VAL A 368 -39.99 38.16 5.19
CA VAL A 368 -40.20 38.00 6.62
C VAL A 368 -39.13 38.74 7.45
N ILE A 369 -37.94 39.03 6.91
CA ILE A 369 -36.86 39.74 7.65
C ILE A 369 -37.28 41.09 8.18
N SER A 370 -38.19 41.79 7.48
CA SER A 370 -38.75 43.08 7.92
C SER A 370 -39.50 42.98 9.24
N LYS A 371 -40.17 41.87 9.49
CA LYS A 371 -40.94 41.63 10.72
C LYS A 371 -40.04 41.22 11.90
N LEU A 372 -38.78 40.87 11.61
CA LEU A 372 -37.81 40.45 12.60
C LEU A 372 -36.89 41.60 13.08
N ASN A 373 -37.20 42.84 12.70
CA ASN A 373 -36.39 44.01 13.11
C ASN A 373 -36.24 44.12 14.64
N GLY A 374 -35.00 44.23 15.10
CA GLY A 374 -34.66 44.21 16.51
C GLY A 374 -34.48 42.82 17.14
N GLN A 375 -34.83 41.75 16.41
CA GLN A 375 -34.68 40.38 16.89
C GLN A 375 -33.31 39.79 16.52
N THR A 376 -32.95 38.69 17.18
CA THR A 376 -31.78 37.87 16.87
C THR A 376 -32.17 36.76 15.89
N VAL A 377 -31.34 36.56 14.88
CA VAL A 377 -31.44 35.46 13.93
C VAL A 377 -30.09 34.69 13.88
N ILE A 378 -30.10 33.48 13.39
CA ILE A 378 -28.98 32.56 13.48
C ILE A 378 -28.50 32.18 12.08
N LEU A 379 -27.24 32.48 11.79
CA LEU A 379 -26.56 31.80 10.67
C LEU A 379 -26.17 30.38 11.12
N ARG A 380 -26.85 29.40 10.56
CA ARG A 380 -26.58 28.01 10.83
C ARG A 380 -25.71 27.43 9.73
N MET A 381 -24.66 26.74 10.15
CA MET A 381 -23.75 25.99 9.31
C MET A 381 -23.89 24.51 9.67
N GLU A 382 -24.27 23.67 8.71
CA GLU A 382 -24.44 22.24 8.89
C GLU A 382 -23.45 21.50 8.02
N ARG A 383 -22.69 20.59 8.62
CA ARG A 383 -21.72 19.76 7.93
C ARG A 383 -22.38 18.52 7.34
N GLN A 384 -22.07 18.19 6.09
CA GLN A 384 -22.45 16.90 5.50
C GLN A 384 -21.77 15.76 6.25
N VAL A 385 -22.54 14.75 6.63
CA VAL A 385 -22.02 13.55 7.27
C VAL A 385 -21.35 12.67 6.21
N ASP A 386 -20.11 12.25 6.49
CA ASP A 386 -19.28 11.52 5.54
C ASP A 386 -20.02 10.34 4.89
N ASN A 387 -19.94 10.24 3.56
CA ASN A 387 -20.58 9.22 2.73
C ASN A 387 -22.11 9.17 2.83
N THR A 388 -22.77 10.25 3.21
CA THR A 388 -24.23 10.35 3.26
C THR A 388 -24.74 11.65 2.62
N THR A 389 -26.04 11.75 2.41
CA THR A 389 -26.72 13.01 2.03
C THR A 389 -27.23 13.78 3.24
N GLN A 390 -26.96 13.31 4.47
CA GLN A 390 -27.42 13.93 5.70
C GLN A 390 -26.47 15.05 6.14
N PHE A 391 -27.01 16.03 6.86
CA PHE A 391 -26.28 17.14 7.43
C PHE A 391 -26.48 17.19 8.94
N ALA A 392 -25.41 17.50 9.66
CA ALA A 392 -25.42 17.69 11.10
C ALA A 392 -24.94 19.10 11.47
N LEU A 393 -25.44 19.63 12.55
CA LEU A 393 -25.02 20.95 13.03
C LEU A 393 -23.50 21.00 13.21
N TYR A 394 -22.86 21.97 12.58
CA TYR A 394 -21.42 22.24 12.71
C TYR A 394 -21.18 23.47 13.58
N ARG A 395 -21.86 24.59 13.26
CA ARG A 395 -21.70 25.85 13.98
C ARG A 395 -22.92 26.76 13.80
N GLU A 396 -23.23 27.60 14.79
CA GLU A 396 -24.22 28.62 14.73
C GLU A 396 -23.61 29.99 15.13
N GLU A 397 -24.04 31.06 14.48
CA GLU A 397 -23.61 32.43 14.75
C GLU A 397 -24.80 33.37 14.78
N GLU A 398 -24.87 34.19 15.84
CA GLU A 398 -25.96 35.11 16.06
C GLU A 398 -25.76 36.45 15.32
N TYR A 399 -26.83 36.94 14.73
CA TYR A 399 -26.92 38.23 14.06
C TYR A 399 -28.15 38.97 14.56
N LYS A 400 -28.04 40.30 14.74
CA LYS A 400 -29.17 41.17 15.09
C LYS A 400 -29.73 41.83 13.83
N VAL A 401 -31.03 41.74 13.62
CA VAL A 401 -31.69 42.41 12.49
C VAL A 401 -31.87 43.90 12.82
N SER A 402 -31.40 44.76 11.90
CA SER A 402 -31.47 46.23 12.01
C SER A 402 -31.74 46.84 10.62
N VAL A 403 -32.74 46.33 9.92
CA VAL A 403 -33.09 46.80 8.56
C VAL A 403 -33.91 48.08 8.68
N MET A 404 -33.41 49.19 8.11
CA MET A 404 -34.19 50.44 8.00
C MET A 404 -35.08 50.34 6.76
N PHE A 405 -36.36 50.52 6.94
CA PHE A 405 -37.32 50.71 5.84
C PHE A 405 -37.54 52.20 5.66
N GLU A 406 -37.37 52.69 4.44
CA GLU A 406 -37.93 53.99 4.10
C GLU A 406 -39.45 53.84 4.15
N ALA A 407 -40.10 54.63 5.00
CA ALA A 407 -41.55 54.73 4.97
C ALA A 407 -41.94 55.35 3.62
N GLU A 408 -42.61 54.59 2.77
CA GLU A 408 -43.29 55.18 1.61
C GLU A 408 -44.34 56.16 2.15
N TRP A 409 -44.14 57.45 1.84
CA TRP A 409 -45.10 58.52 2.09
C TRP A 409 -46.15 58.52 0.99
#